data_f0f8ef4c9733a41f8b220e2f2d820fea
#
_entry.id   f0f8ef4c9733a41f8b220e2f2d820fea
#
_cell.length_a   1.000
_cell.length_b   1.000
_cell.length_c   1.000
_cell.angle_alpha   90.00
_cell.angle_beta   90.00
_cell.angle_gamma   90.00
#
_symmetry.space_group_name_H-M   'P 1'
#
loop_
_entity.id
_entity.type
_entity.pdbx_description
1 polymer ?
#
loop_
_entity_poly.entity_id
_entity_poly.type
_entity_poly.pdbx_seq_one_letter_code
_entity_poly.pdbx_strand_id
1 'polypeptide(L)'
;EKTSKEDDFESNSEDENAVLITGKGTLTMTGATLSKTGDTSSADESNFYAVNAIFAVADHSTATLGDATLESEADGSNAVFATGEASKITADNLTIHTKGDSSRGLDATYGGTIEATNVDITTEGAHCAPIATDRGEGTIVVEGGTLSAAGEGSPCIYSTGDITAKTVTGTAMGSQAAVVEGKNSITLRDCDLTGAGENGVM
;
A
#
# COMPACT_ATOMS: atom_id res chain seq x y z
N GLU A 1 -15.30 12.98 -12.81
CA GLU A 1 -15.72 12.47 -11.50
C GLU A 1 -16.60 11.24 -11.67
N LYS A 2 -16.29 10.18 -10.93
CA LYS A 2 -17.09 8.95 -10.88
C LYS A 2 -17.33 8.55 -9.43
N THR A 3 -18.43 7.87 -9.20
CA THR A 3 -18.79 7.28 -7.90
C THR A 3 -19.16 5.82 -8.10
N SER A 4 -18.65 4.94 -7.25
CA SER A 4 -18.99 3.51 -7.21
C SER A 4 -19.37 3.13 -5.78
N LYS A 5 -20.39 2.31 -5.62
CA LYS A 5 -20.86 1.84 -4.31
C LYS A 5 -21.17 0.36 -4.36
N GLU A 6 -20.61 -0.38 -3.42
CA GLU A 6 -20.85 -1.82 -3.27
C GLU A 6 -20.61 -2.63 -4.56
N ASP A 7 -19.62 -2.17 -5.37
CA ASP A 7 -19.25 -2.84 -6.61
C ASP A 7 -18.03 -3.74 -6.37
N ASP A 8 -17.99 -4.89 -7.02
CA ASP A 8 -16.85 -5.81 -7.01
C ASP A 8 -16.04 -5.64 -8.30
N PHE A 9 -14.72 -5.55 -8.17
CA PHE A 9 -13.81 -5.49 -9.29
C PHE A 9 -12.71 -6.53 -9.14
N GLU A 10 -12.46 -7.27 -10.21
CA GLU A 10 -11.42 -8.29 -10.27
C GLU A 10 -10.54 -8.05 -11.51
N SER A 11 -9.23 -8.26 -11.35
CA SER A 11 -8.30 -8.44 -12.49
C SER A 11 -7.54 -9.75 -12.31
N ASN A 12 -7.59 -10.58 -13.36
CA ASN A 12 -6.84 -11.83 -13.44
C ASN A 12 -5.78 -11.82 -14.56
N SER A 13 -5.58 -10.67 -15.18
CA SER A 13 -4.59 -10.47 -16.24
C SER A 13 -3.25 -10.02 -15.67
N GLU A 14 -2.16 -10.45 -16.32
CA GLU A 14 -0.80 -9.98 -16.08
C GLU A 14 -0.71 -8.47 -16.37
N ASP A 15 -0.02 -7.72 -15.50
CA ASP A 15 0.26 -6.28 -15.64
C ASP A 15 -0.98 -5.35 -15.71
N GLU A 16 -2.15 -5.83 -15.33
CA GLU A 16 -3.38 -5.03 -15.28
C GLU A 16 -3.77 -4.69 -13.85
N ASN A 17 -4.22 -3.46 -13.63
CA ASN A 17 -4.82 -3.04 -12.37
C ASN A 17 -6.29 -3.45 -12.30
N ALA A 18 -6.81 -3.82 -11.13
CA ALA A 18 -8.25 -4.01 -10.98
C ALA A 18 -8.99 -2.67 -11.06
N VAL A 19 -8.40 -1.60 -10.51
CA VAL A 19 -8.89 -0.22 -10.63
C VAL A 19 -7.72 0.72 -10.87
N LEU A 20 -7.77 1.51 -11.95
CA LEU A 20 -6.79 2.55 -12.27
C LEU A 20 -7.47 3.91 -12.47
N ILE A 21 -7.02 4.92 -11.72
CA ILE A 21 -7.46 6.31 -11.87
C ILE A 21 -6.28 7.11 -12.43
N THR A 22 -6.46 7.68 -13.62
CA THR A 22 -5.41 8.41 -14.35
C THR A 22 -5.99 9.60 -15.10
N GLY A 23 -5.15 10.42 -15.74
CA GLY A 23 -5.59 11.53 -16.60
C GLY A 23 -6.30 12.64 -15.82
N LYS A 24 -5.87 12.94 -14.59
CA LYS A 24 -6.50 13.93 -13.70
C LYS A 24 -7.93 13.54 -13.30
N GLY A 25 -8.22 12.24 -13.28
CA GLY A 25 -9.50 11.69 -12.88
C GLY A 25 -9.76 11.81 -11.39
N THR A 26 -11.03 11.75 -11.01
CA THR A 26 -11.46 11.68 -9.60
C THR A 26 -12.43 10.52 -9.43
N LEU A 27 -12.17 9.64 -8.44
CA LEU A 27 -13.05 8.52 -8.09
C LEU A 27 -13.39 8.57 -6.60
N THR A 28 -14.67 8.36 -6.29
CA THR A 28 -15.12 8.01 -4.92
C THR A 28 -15.70 6.60 -4.96
N MET A 29 -15.14 5.69 -4.14
CA MET A 29 -15.54 4.29 -4.07
C MET A 29 -15.75 3.90 -2.62
N THR A 30 -16.85 3.22 -2.32
CA THR A 30 -17.20 2.77 -0.97
C THR A 30 -17.84 1.39 -1.00
N GLY A 31 -17.55 0.55 -0.01
CA GLY A 31 -18.15 -0.78 0.15
C GLY A 31 -17.71 -1.79 -0.90
N ALA A 32 -16.58 -1.55 -1.57
CA ALA A 32 -16.12 -2.39 -2.67
C ALA A 32 -15.31 -3.60 -2.19
N THR A 33 -15.42 -4.71 -2.95
CA THR A 33 -14.47 -5.82 -2.89
C THR A 33 -13.60 -5.79 -4.14
N LEU A 34 -12.29 -5.72 -3.95
CA LEU A 34 -11.32 -5.64 -5.05
C LEU A 34 -10.37 -6.83 -4.97
N SER A 35 -10.13 -7.51 -6.09
CA SER A 35 -9.24 -8.68 -6.10
C SER A 35 -8.31 -8.74 -7.30
N LYS A 36 -7.17 -9.43 -7.12
CA LYS A 36 -6.15 -9.60 -8.14
C LYS A 36 -5.51 -10.98 -8.08
N THR A 37 -5.38 -11.64 -9.22
CA THR A 37 -4.73 -12.96 -9.33
C THR A 37 -3.69 -13.07 -10.46
N GLY A 38 -3.64 -12.10 -11.38
CA GLY A 38 -2.60 -12.07 -12.44
C GLY A 38 -1.29 -11.48 -11.91
N ASP A 39 -0.18 -12.18 -12.08
CA ASP A 39 1.15 -11.75 -11.65
C ASP A 39 1.67 -10.56 -12.46
N THR A 40 2.69 -9.88 -11.94
CA THR A 40 3.44 -8.90 -12.74
C THR A 40 4.51 -9.58 -13.60
N SER A 41 4.72 -9.09 -14.82
CA SER A 41 5.87 -9.48 -15.65
C SER A 41 7.15 -8.74 -15.28
N SER A 42 7.05 -7.66 -14.47
CA SER A 42 8.17 -6.80 -14.10
C SER A 42 8.04 -6.26 -12.68
N ALA A 43 8.90 -6.73 -11.78
CA ALA A 43 8.96 -6.25 -10.41
C ALA A 43 9.22 -4.73 -10.33
N ASP A 44 10.06 -4.17 -11.20
CA ASP A 44 10.33 -2.72 -11.22
C ASP A 44 9.09 -1.92 -11.63
N GLU A 45 8.35 -2.37 -12.63
CA GLU A 45 7.13 -1.70 -13.08
C GLU A 45 6.05 -1.73 -11.98
N SER A 46 5.88 -2.86 -11.31
CA SER A 46 4.91 -2.99 -10.23
C SER A 46 5.33 -2.19 -8.97
N ASN A 47 6.59 -2.24 -8.59
CA ASN A 47 7.08 -1.57 -7.38
C ASN A 47 7.13 -0.05 -7.50
N PHE A 48 7.34 0.49 -8.71
CA PHE A 48 7.62 1.91 -8.87
C PHE A 48 6.56 2.68 -9.64
N TYR A 49 5.82 2.03 -10.54
CA TYR A 49 4.91 2.71 -11.46
C TYR A 49 3.45 2.25 -11.35
N ALA A 50 3.12 1.54 -10.27
CA ALA A 50 1.77 1.04 -9.99
C ALA A 50 1.18 0.10 -11.07
N VAL A 51 2.04 -0.56 -11.85
CA VAL A 51 1.59 -1.64 -12.73
C VAL A 51 1.18 -2.83 -11.88
N ASN A 52 0.11 -3.52 -12.24
CA ASN A 52 -0.41 -4.70 -11.53
C ASN A 52 -0.99 -4.46 -10.13
N ALA A 53 -1.22 -3.21 -9.71
CA ALA A 53 -1.82 -2.92 -8.42
C ALA A 53 -3.32 -3.28 -8.38
N ILE A 54 -3.87 -3.53 -7.19
CA ILE A 54 -5.33 -3.70 -7.05
C ILE A 54 -6.02 -2.36 -7.29
N PHE A 55 -5.61 -1.30 -6.57
CA PHE A 55 -6.17 0.05 -6.68
C PHE A 55 -5.06 1.07 -6.87
N ALA A 56 -4.98 1.69 -8.02
CA ALA A 56 -3.93 2.63 -8.39
C ALA A 56 -4.43 4.02 -8.75
N VAL A 57 -3.70 5.05 -8.31
CA VAL A 57 -3.93 6.45 -8.68
C VAL A 57 -2.63 7.04 -9.25
N ALA A 58 -2.70 7.59 -10.45
CA ALA A 58 -1.57 8.15 -11.17
C ALA A 58 -1.95 9.44 -11.92
N ASP A 59 -0.95 10.12 -12.48
CA ASP A 59 -1.13 11.26 -13.39
C ASP A 59 -2.05 12.36 -12.83
N HIS A 60 -1.69 12.90 -11.65
CA HIS A 60 -2.38 14.00 -10.98
C HIS A 60 -3.86 13.70 -10.66
N SER A 61 -4.20 12.42 -10.48
CA SER A 61 -5.55 11.98 -10.18
C SER A 61 -5.79 11.86 -8.67
N THR A 62 -7.04 11.78 -8.27
CA THR A 62 -7.41 11.66 -6.86
C THR A 62 -8.46 10.59 -6.63
N ALA A 63 -8.39 9.91 -5.49
CA ALA A 63 -9.41 8.96 -5.10
C ALA A 63 -9.77 9.06 -3.61
N THR A 64 -11.03 8.75 -3.31
CA THR A 64 -11.49 8.41 -1.97
C THR A 64 -11.94 6.96 -1.99
N LEU A 65 -11.39 6.15 -1.08
CA LEU A 65 -11.69 4.72 -0.95
C LEU A 65 -12.12 4.43 0.48
N GLY A 66 -13.34 3.96 0.69
CA GLY A 66 -13.87 3.69 2.03
C GLY A 66 -14.55 2.35 2.16
N ASP A 67 -14.54 1.77 3.37
CA ASP A 67 -15.22 0.51 3.69
C ASP A 67 -14.92 -0.61 2.66
N ALA A 68 -13.66 -0.76 2.26
CA ALA A 68 -13.29 -1.66 1.16
C ALA A 68 -12.42 -2.83 1.64
N THR A 69 -12.60 -3.97 0.96
CA THR A 69 -11.75 -5.16 1.09
C THR A 69 -10.91 -5.32 -0.17
N LEU A 70 -9.60 -5.48 -0.01
CA LEU A 70 -8.66 -5.67 -1.11
C LEU A 70 -7.86 -6.96 -0.89
N GLU A 71 -7.91 -7.88 -1.83
CA GLU A 71 -7.25 -9.19 -1.75
C GLU A 71 -6.39 -9.46 -2.97
N SER A 72 -5.19 -10.02 -2.78
CA SER A 72 -4.36 -10.47 -3.89
C SER A 72 -3.66 -11.79 -3.58
N GLU A 73 -3.68 -12.67 -4.59
CA GLU A 73 -2.86 -13.89 -4.65
C GLU A 73 -1.61 -13.69 -5.53
N ALA A 74 -1.51 -12.55 -6.24
CA ALA A 74 -0.53 -12.30 -7.29
C ALA A 74 0.79 -11.71 -6.77
N ASP A 75 1.89 -12.03 -7.44
CA ASP A 75 3.16 -11.34 -7.26
C ASP A 75 3.12 -9.92 -7.86
N GLY A 76 3.75 -8.97 -7.18
CA GLY A 76 3.81 -7.57 -7.59
C GLY A 76 2.45 -6.85 -7.57
N SER A 77 1.52 -7.32 -6.77
CA SER A 77 0.18 -6.74 -6.66
C SER A 77 0.04 -5.88 -5.41
N ASN A 78 0.55 -4.65 -5.47
CA ASN A 78 0.36 -3.68 -4.39
C ASN A 78 -1.12 -3.34 -4.23
N ALA A 79 -1.65 -3.34 -3.00
CA ALA A 79 -3.08 -3.20 -2.81
C ALA A 79 -3.58 -1.77 -3.11
N VAL A 80 -2.98 -0.75 -2.49
CA VAL A 80 -3.35 0.66 -2.69
C VAL A 80 -2.09 1.44 -3.06
N PHE A 81 -2.07 2.01 -4.27
CA PHE A 81 -0.87 2.62 -4.80
C PHE A 81 -1.11 4.04 -5.34
N ALA A 82 -0.36 5.01 -4.84
CA ALA A 82 -0.34 6.37 -5.38
C ALA A 82 1.03 6.67 -6.01
N THR A 83 1.08 7.01 -7.30
CA THR A 83 2.32 7.35 -7.99
C THR A 83 2.25 8.68 -8.74
N GLY A 84 3.32 9.46 -8.65
CA GLY A 84 3.46 10.74 -9.31
C GLY A 84 2.95 11.93 -8.50
N GLU A 85 3.53 13.11 -8.77
CA GLU A 85 3.14 14.36 -8.10
C GLU A 85 1.64 14.64 -8.23
N ALA A 86 1.04 15.18 -7.17
CA ALA A 86 -0.38 15.50 -7.07
C ALA A 86 -1.34 14.30 -7.25
N SER A 87 -0.84 13.07 -7.31
CA SER A 87 -1.65 11.86 -7.21
C SER A 87 -1.94 11.58 -5.74
N LYS A 88 -3.22 11.47 -5.37
CA LYS A 88 -3.61 11.36 -3.96
C LYS A 88 -4.73 10.35 -3.74
N ILE A 89 -4.56 9.53 -2.69
CA ILE A 89 -5.61 8.64 -2.17
C ILE A 89 -5.94 9.06 -0.74
N THR A 90 -7.23 9.22 -0.45
CA THR A 90 -7.75 9.32 0.91
C THR A 90 -8.54 8.05 1.19
N ALA A 91 -8.17 7.32 2.24
CA ALA A 91 -8.74 6.01 2.55
C ALA A 91 -9.27 5.95 3.98
N ASP A 92 -10.35 5.20 4.20
CA ASP A 92 -10.88 4.93 5.52
C ASP A 92 -11.47 3.53 5.60
N ASN A 93 -11.20 2.83 6.71
CA ASN A 93 -11.75 1.51 7.01
C ASN A 93 -11.46 0.47 5.90
N LEU A 94 -10.17 0.18 5.69
CA LEU A 94 -9.73 -0.81 4.71
C LEU A 94 -9.30 -2.11 5.37
N THR A 95 -9.72 -3.23 4.79
CA THR A 95 -9.15 -4.56 5.04
C THR A 95 -8.33 -4.99 3.83
N ILE A 96 -7.04 -5.23 4.02
CA ILE A 96 -6.11 -5.57 2.94
C ILE A 96 -5.42 -6.89 3.26
N HIS A 97 -5.39 -7.81 2.28
CA HIS A 97 -4.66 -9.06 2.38
C HIS A 97 -3.94 -9.36 1.06
N THR A 98 -2.61 -9.34 1.07
CA THR A 98 -1.77 -9.70 -0.09
C THR A 98 -0.91 -10.91 0.24
N LYS A 99 -0.78 -11.87 -0.70
CA LYS A 99 -0.05 -13.12 -0.49
C LYS A 99 1.20 -13.25 -1.35
N GLY A 100 1.21 -12.68 -2.55
CA GLY A 100 2.35 -12.76 -3.46
C GLY A 100 3.55 -11.94 -3.01
N ASP A 101 4.73 -12.24 -3.55
CA ASP A 101 5.95 -11.48 -3.30
C ASP A 101 5.86 -10.07 -3.91
N SER A 102 6.56 -9.09 -3.32
CA SER A 102 6.55 -7.68 -3.76
C SER A 102 5.13 -7.07 -3.84
N SER A 103 4.21 -7.51 -2.98
CA SER A 103 2.81 -7.10 -2.94
C SER A 103 2.51 -6.38 -1.63
N ARG A 104 2.76 -5.08 -1.60
CA ARG A 104 2.63 -4.22 -0.43
C ARG A 104 1.16 -3.87 -0.14
N GLY A 105 0.89 -3.40 1.07
CA GLY A 105 -0.45 -2.90 1.43
C GLY A 105 -0.71 -1.51 0.86
N LEU A 106 -0.13 -0.47 1.48
CA LEU A 106 -0.13 0.91 0.98
C LEU A 106 1.24 1.22 0.41
N ASP A 107 1.30 1.74 -0.82
CA ASP A 107 2.56 2.13 -1.44
C ASP A 107 2.46 3.50 -2.14
N ALA A 108 3.48 4.34 -1.96
CA ALA A 108 3.54 5.66 -2.59
C ALA A 108 4.91 5.94 -3.19
N THR A 109 4.94 6.39 -4.46
CA THR A 109 6.16 6.67 -5.21
C THR A 109 6.07 8.00 -5.97
N TYR A 110 7.23 8.56 -6.34
CA TYR A 110 7.32 9.77 -7.20
C TYR A 110 6.45 10.94 -6.75
N GLY A 111 6.38 11.20 -5.43
CA GLY A 111 5.57 12.28 -4.87
C GLY A 111 4.08 11.98 -4.71
N GLY A 112 3.67 10.74 -4.92
CA GLY A 112 2.30 10.28 -4.61
C GLY A 112 2.01 10.38 -3.11
N THR A 113 0.75 10.54 -2.76
CA THR A 113 0.31 10.72 -1.37
C THR A 113 -0.84 9.78 -1.02
N ILE A 114 -0.74 9.12 0.14
CA ILE A 114 -1.82 8.34 0.73
C ILE A 114 -2.09 8.87 2.15
N GLU A 115 -3.34 9.22 2.43
CA GLU A 115 -3.84 9.51 3.77
C GLU A 115 -4.88 8.44 4.12
N ALA A 116 -4.61 7.64 5.16
CA ALA A 116 -5.47 6.52 5.51
C ALA A 116 -5.82 6.49 7.00
N THR A 117 -7.04 6.07 7.31
CA THR A 117 -7.51 5.84 8.68
C THR A 117 -8.09 4.44 8.81
N ASN A 118 -7.90 3.82 9.99
CA ASN A 118 -8.50 2.52 10.32
C ASN A 118 -8.18 1.42 9.30
N VAL A 119 -6.90 1.10 9.10
CA VAL A 119 -6.49 0.07 8.16
C VAL A 119 -6.12 -1.24 8.87
N ASP A 120 -6.60 -2.36 8.36
CA ASP A 120 -6.19 -3.70 8.75
C ASP A 120 -5.45 -4.36 7.57
N ILE A 121 -4.12 -4.48 7.68
CA ILE A 121 -3.28 -4.90 6.57
C ILE A 121 -2.49 -6.15 6.94
N THR A 122 -2.66 -7.20 6.16
CA THR A 122 -1.86 -8.43 6.24
C THR A 122 -1.13 -8.64 4.92
N THR A 123 0.20 -8.82 4.98
CA THR A 123 1.04 -9.18 3.83
C THR A 123 1.80 -10.47 4.16
N GLU A 124 1.79 -11.45 3.23
CA GLU A 124 2.42 -12.76 3.45
C GLU A 124 3.73 -12.92 2.68
N GLY A 125 3.84 -12.34 1.51
CA GLY A 125 4.98 -12.49 0.61
C GLY A 125 6.27 -11.83 1.08
N ALA A 126 7.39 -12.17 0.44
CA ALA A 126 8.67 -11.51 0.67
C ALA A 126 8.68 -10.08 0.09
N HIS A 127 9.41 -9.18 0.76
CA HIS A 127 9.52 -7.76 0.39
C HIS A 127 8.18 -7.02 0.31
N CYS A 128 7.26 -7.35 1.23
CA CYS A 128 5.88 -6.87 1.28
C CYS A 128 5.60 -6.09 2.56
N ALA A 129 6.14 -4.89 2.72
CA ALA A 129 5.78 -4.06 3.85
C ALA A 129 4.29 -3.64 3.77
N PRO A 130 3.49 -3.79 4.84
CA PRO A 130 2.13 -3.25 4.92
C PRO A 130 2.02 -1.77 4.56
N ILE A 131 3.02 -0.95 4.93
CA ILE A 131 3.09 0.46 4.56
C ILE A 131 4.48 0.73 3.99
N ALA A 132 4.54 1.19 2.74
CA ALA A 132 5.78 1.47 2.05
C ALA A 132 5.76 2.79 1.28
N THR A 133 6.90 3.45 1.24
CA THR A 133 7.23 4.40 0.18
C THR A 133 8.44 3.86 -0.58
N ASP A 134 8.42 4.00 -1.89
CA ASP A 134 9.50 3.52 -2.72
C ASP A 134 10.06 4.65 -3.61
N ARG A 135 10.69 4.35 -4.70
CA ARG A 135 11.46 5.28 -5.55
C ARG A 135 10.78 6.64 -5.78
N GLY A 136 11.54 7.72 -5.64
CA GLY A 136 11.09 9.09 -5.94
C GLY A 136 10.27 9.74 -4.83
N GLU A 137 10.43 9.27 -3.60
CA GLU A 137 9.89 9.89 -2.38
C GLU A 137 8.36 10.09 -2.40
N GLY A 138 7.61 9.17 -1.82
CA GLY A 138 6.17 9.31 -1.57
C GLY A 138 5.88 9.80 -0.15
N THR A 139 4.63 10.12 0.11
CA THR A 139 4.15 10.50 1.45
C THR A 139 2.97 9.62 1.86
N ILE A 140 3.07 9.01 3.05
CA ILE A 140 1.96 8.24 3.62
C ILE A 140 1.69 8.69 5.05
N VAL A 141 0.43 8.96 5.34
CA VAL A 141 -0.06 9.24 6.71
C VAL A 141 -1.11 8.21 7.07
N VAL A 142 -0.90 7.48 8.16
CA VAL A 142 -1.85 6.48 8.66
C VAL A 142 -2.22 6.79 10.11
N GLU A 143 -3.52 6.79 10.41
CA GLU A 143 -4.04 6.92 11.77
C GLU A 143 -4.97 5.76 12.12
N GLY A 144 -4.54 4.94 13.08
CA GLY A 144 -5.29 3.76 13.53
C GLY A 144 -5.15 2.56 12.60
N GLY A 145 -5.07 1.38 13.20
CA GLY A 145 -5.09 0.12 12.47
C GLY A 145 -4.10 -0.91 12.95
N THR A 146 -4.10 -2.05 12.25
CA THR A 146 -3.25 -3.20 12.54
C THR A 146 -2.43 -3.60 11.32
N LEU A 147 -1.18 -3.99 11.53
CA LEU A 147 -0.26 -4.41 10.48
C LEU A 147 0.31 -5.79 10.79
N SER A 148 0.27 -6.70 9.83
CA SER A 148 0.90 -8.01 9.90
C SER A 148 1.75 -8.25 8.66
N ALA A 149 3.06 -8.45 8.84
CA ALA A 149 4.00 -8.76 7.77
C ALA A 149 4.66 -10.10 8.06
N ALA A 150 4.34 -11.14 7.28
CA ALA A 150 4.86 -12.49 7.51
C ALA A 150 6.15 -12.79 6.75
N GLY A 151 6.34 -12.19 5.59
CA GLY A 151 7.40 -12.54 4.64
C GLY A 151 8.80 -12.10 5.05
N GLU A 152 9.80 -12.74 4.45
CA GLU A 152 11.20 -12.34 4.59
C GLU A 152 11.41 -10.92 4.04
N GLY A 153 12.19 -10.10 4.76
CA GLY A 153 12.49 -8.73 4.34
C GLY A 153 11.27 -7.80 4.34
N SER A 154 10.20 -8.15 5.06
CA SER A 154 8.95 -7.40 5.11
C SER A 154 8.78 -6.72 6.48
N PRO A 155 9.28 -5.48 6.69
CA PRO A 155 8.99 -4.71 7.89
C PRO A 155 7.52 -4.26 7.90
N CYS A 156 6.97 -3.88 9.05
CA CYS A 156 5.65 -3.24 9.10
C CYS A 156 5.61 -1.93 8.30
N ILE A 157 6.71 -1.17 8.37
CA ILE A 157 6.83 0.13 7.69
C ILE A 157 8.21 0.20 7.02
N TYR A 158 8.23 0.50 5.71
CA TYR A 158 9.44 0.72 4.94
C TYR A 158 9.41 2.10 4.28
N SER A 159 10.40 2.94 4.54
CA SER A 159 10.41 4.32 4.03
C SER A 159 11.66 4.67 3.23
N THR A 160 11.43 5.06 1.98
CA THR A 160 12.33 5.86 1.15
C THR A 160 11.71 7.21 0.78
N GLY A 161 10.80 7.70 1.63
CA GLY A 161 10.08 8.97 1.54
C GLY A 161 9.70 9.45 2.93
N ASP A 162 8.47 9.91 3.11
CA ASP A 162 7.96 10.40 4.38
C ASP A 162 6.74 9.60 4.84
N ILE A 163 6.89 8.83 5.93
CA ILE A 163 5.77 8.07 6.51
C ILE A 163 5.49 8.57 7.93
N THR A 164 4.23 8.88 8.20
CA THR A 164 3.73 9.13 9.55
C THR A 164 2.68 8.09 9.92
N ALA A 165 2.92 7.36 11.01
CA ALA A 165 1.94 6.44 11.60
C ALA A 165 1.58 6.87 13.02
N LYS A 166 0.28 6.85 13.33
CA LYS A 166 -0.26 7.21 14.62
C LYS A 166 -1.27 6.18 15.09
N THR A 167 -1.15 5.73 16.34
CA THR A 167 -2.06 4.76 16.96
C THR A 167 -2.17 3.46 16.16
N VAL A 168 -1.03 2.97 15.66
CA VAL A 168 -0.93 1.76 14.83
C VAL A 168 -0.24 0.66 15.65
N THR A 169 -0.77 -0.56 15.57
CA THR A 169 -0.13 -1.77 16.10
C THR A 169 0.35 -2.66 14.98
N GLY A 170 1.46 -3.40 15.17
CA GLY A 170 1.93 -4.26 14.10
C GLY A 170 3.01 -5.25 14.48
N THR A 171 3.12 -6.31 13.68
CA THR A 171 4.15 -7.35 13.83
C THR A 171 4.76 -7.69 12.48
N ALA A 172 6.10 -7.62 12.42
CA ALA A 172 6.90 -8.11 11.30
C ALA A 172 7.60 -9.41 11.72
N MET A 173 7.23 -10.53 11.11
CA MET A 173 7.72 -11.87 11.49
C MET A 173 9.07 -12.22 10.83
N GLY A 174 9.40 -11.62 9.71
CA GLY A 174 10.60 -11.88 8.91
C GLY A 174 11.54 -10.68 8.74
N SER A 175 11.35 -9.58 9.52
CA SER A 175 12.13 -8.35 9.37
C SER A 175 12.12 -7.50 10.64
N GLN A 176 12.71 -6.33 10.59
CA GLN A 176 12.59 -5.27 11.58
C GLN A 176 11.14 -4.73 11.64
N ALA A 177 10.77 -4.10 12.75
CA ALA A 177 9.46 -3.46 12.86
C ALA A 177 9.30 -2.31 11.87
N ALA A 178 10.35 -1.51 11.68
CA ALA A 178 10.38 -0.41 10.71
C ALA A 178 11.78 -0.23 10.14
N VAL A 179 11.84 0.17 8.86
CA VAL A 179 13.09 0.45 8.13
C VAL A 179 12.96 1.79 7.42
N VAL A 180 13.95 2.66 7.59
CA VAL A 180 14.05 3.92 6.85
C VAL A 180 15.41 4.00 6.16
N GLU A 181 15.41 4.37 4.88
CA GLU A 181 16.62 4.47 4.08
C GLU A 181 16.87 5.89 3.58
N GLY A 182 18.16 6.25 3.49
CA GLY A 182 18.58 7.53 2.94
C GLY A 182 18.29 8.71 3.88
N LYS A 183 17.83 9.83 3.30
CA LYS A 183 17.48 11.07 4.02
C LYS A 183 15.97 11.19 4.28
N ASN A 184 15.30 10.08 4.32
CA ASN A 184 13.86 9.98 4.44
C ASN A 184 13.42 9.87 5.91
N SER A 185 12.12 9.79 6.17
CA SER A 185 11.63 9.81 7.53
C SER A 185 10.53 8.78 7.82
N ILE A 186 10.50 8.31 9.07
CA ILE A 186 9.37 7.65 9.68
C ILE A 186 9.06 8.38 10.99
N THR A 187 7.83 8.86 11.13
CA THR A 187 7.33 9.45 12.38
C THR A 187 6.31 8.51 13.00
N LEU A 188 6.61 8.00 14.19
CA LEU A 188 5.72 7.12 14.96
C LEU A 188 5.15 7.86 16.16
N ARG A 189 3.83 7.79 16.37
CA ARG A 189 3.14 8.37 17.52
C ARG A 189 2.14 7.37 18.09
N ASP A 190 2.30 7.03 19.36
CA ASP A 190 1.41 6.10 20.07
C ASP A 190 1.27 4.75 19.32
N CYS A 191 2.37 4.26 18.75
CA CYS A 191 2.43 3.01 18.00
C CYS A 191 3.05 1.89 18.86
N ASP A 192 2.60 0.64 18.60
CA ASP A 192 3.18 -0.58 19.17
C ASP A 192 3.58 -1.52 18.01
N LEU A 193 4.86 -1.50 17.64
CA LEU A 193 5.38 -2.27 16.52
C LEU A 193 6.45 -3.26 16.99
N THR A 194 6.30 -4.52 16.62
CA THR A 194 7.23 -5.62 16.93
C THR A 194 7.87 -6.15 15.65
N GLY A 195 9.17 -6.34 15.66
CA GLY A 195 9.94 -6.99 14.60
C GLY A 195 10.68 -8.21 15.10
N ALA A 196 10.90 -9.18 14.23
CA ALA A 196 11.71 -10.38 14.50
C ALA A 196 13.21 -10.18 14.25
N GLY A 197 13.60 -9.05 13.63
CA GLY A 197 15.01 -8.72 13.38
C GLY A 197 15.78 -8.36 14.67
N GLU A 198 17.12 -8.42 14.61
CA GLU A 198 18.00 -8.06 15.74
C GLU A 198 17.85 -6.59 16.16
N ASN A 199 17.48 -5.72 15.23
CA ASN A 199 17.19 -4.32 15.47
C ASN A 199 15.67 -4.06 15.28
N GLY A 200 15.03 -3.44 16.23
CA GLY A 200 13.60 -3.11 16.11
C GLY A 200 13.30 -2.11 15.00
N VAL A 201 14.16 -1.10 14.87
CA VAL A 201 14.13 -0.09 13.79
C VAL A 201 15.53 0.02 13.18
N MET A 202 15.60 0.12 11.87
CA MET A 202 16.84 0.28 11.12
C MET A 202 16.72 1.44 10.13
#